data_10fb9515dfabf1f5fc64871f849ae880
#
_entry.id   10fb9515dfabf1f5fc64871f849ae880
#
_cell.length_a   1.000
_cell.length_b   1.000
_cell.length_c   1.000
_cell.angle_alpha   90.00
_cell.angle_beta   90.00
_cell.angle_gamma   90.00
#
_symmetry.space_group_name_H-M   'P 1'
#
loop_
_entity.id
_entity.type
_entity.pdbx_description
1 polymer ?
#
loop_
_entity_poly.entity_id
_entity_poly.type
_entity_poly.pdbx_seq_one_letter_code
_entity_poly.pdbx_strand_id
1 'polypeptide(L)'
;MKEALAPLSEEKTVTLLPYAENMPQLLNAADLVISRAGAIALAEITVCGKPSLLIPSPNVTNDHQYHNAKALSDAGAAVLIREAELESEESVLAHYVLKLKNNKEKLNAMSLAAARLGRADAADIIYDNLALDAIIKE
;
A
#
# COMPACT_ATOMS: atom_id res chain seq x y z
N MET A 1 -6.31 -21.82 -4.00
CA MET A 1 -6.06 -20.43 -4.46
C MET A 1 -5.94 -20.31 -5.98
N LYS A 2 -5.16 -21.16 -6.66
CA LYS A 2 -5.07 -21.13 -8.15
C LYS A 2 -6.40 -21.35 -8.86
N GLU A 3 -7.24 -22.27 -8.39
CA GLU A 3 -8.56 -22.55 -8.97
C GLU A 3 -9.55 -21.36 -8.81
N ALA A 4 -9.52 -20.66 -7.67
CA ALA A 4 -10.38 -19.52 -7.45
C ALA A 4 -10.03 -18.31 -8.34
N LEU A 5 -8.80 -18.22 -8.83
CA LEU A 5 -8.32 -17.14 -9.70
C LEU A 5 -8.39 -17.50 -11.19
N ALA A 6 -8.69 -18.77 -11.53
CA ALA A 6 -8.74 -19.21 -12.92
C ALA A 6 -9.67 -18.38 -13.82
N PRO A 7 -10.90 -17.98 -13.38
CA PRO A 7 -11.76 -17.11 -14.18
C PRO A 7 -11.15 -15.75 -14.49
N LEU A 8 -10.36 -15.19 -13.57
CA LEU A 8 -9.71 -13.89 -13.76
C LEU A 8 -8.54 -13.94 -14.75
N SER A 9 -7.90 -15.10 -14.92
CA SER A 9 -6.80 -15.25 -15.88
C SER A 9 -7.23 -15.18 -17.35
N GLU A 10 -8.52 -15.38 -17.62
CA GLU A 10 -9.10 -15.30 -18.97
C GLU A 10 -9.51 -13.87 -19.35
N GLU A 11 -9.63 -12.95 -18.38
CA GLU A 11 -9.95 -11.55 -18.60
C GLU A 11 -8.75 -10.81 -19.17
N LYS A 12 -8.90 -10.23 -20.37
CA LYS A 12 -7.83 -9.47 -21.05
C LYS A 12 -7.35 -8.23 -20.29
N THR A 13 -8.15 -7.74 -19.36
CA THR A 13 -7.85 -6.56 -18.55
C THR A 13 -7.21 -6.90 -17.20
N VAL A 14 -7.06 -8.20 -16.90
CA VAL A 14 -6.47 -8.67 -15.64
C VAL A 14 -5.16 -9.39 -15.94
N THR A 15 -4.11 -9.01 -15.23
CA THR A 15 -2.81 -9.67 -15.26
C THR A 15 -2.55 -10.34 -13.92
N LEU A 16 -2.40 -11.67 -13.92
CA LEU A 16 -2.06 -12.44 -12.73
C LEU A 16 -0.56 -12.75 -12.74
N LEU A 17 0.14 -12.34 -11.71
CA LEU A 17 1.56 -12.60 -11.52
C LEU A 17 1.76 -13.45 -10.27
N PRO A 18 2.50 -14.58 -10.33
CA PRO A 18 2.85 -15.35 -9.14
C PRO A 18 3.80 -14.58 -8.22
N TYR A 19 4.62 -13.72 -8.81
CA TYR A 19 5.57 -12.82 -8.14
C TYR A 19 5.82 -11.59 -9.02
N ALA A 20 5.95 -10.44 -8.40
CA ALA A 20 6.26 -9.18 -9.10
C ALA A 20 7.76 -8.86 -8.96
N GLU A 21 8.55 -9.13 -9.99
CA GLU A 21 10.00 -8.88 -9.98
C GLU A 21 10.35 -7.39 -10.09
N ASN A 22 9.45 -6.60 -10.65
CA ASN A 22 9.63 -5.17 -10.91
C ASN A 22 8.59 -4.30 -10.18
N MET A 23 8.44 -4.53 -8.87
CA MET A 23 7.45 -3.84 -8.04
C MET A 23 7.48 -2.31 -8.17
N PRO A 24 8.64 -1.62 -8.17
CA PRO A 24 8.66 -0.17 -8.33
C PRO A 24 8.02 0.32 -9.63
N GLN A 25 8.24 -0.36 -10.74
CA GLN A 25 7.63 -0.01 -12.02
C GLN A 25 6.11 -0.23 -12.00
N LEU A 26 5.64 -1.32 -11.40
CA LEU A 26 4.22 -1.60 -11.24
C LEU A 26 3.54 -0.57 -10.35
N LEU A 27 4.16 -0.22 -9.23
CA LEU A 27 3.65 0.84 -8.35
C LEU A 27 3.60 2.20 -9.08
N ASN A 28 4.65 2.55 -9.83
CA ASN A 28 4.65 3.79 -10.60
C ASN A 28 3.57 3.86 -11.67
N ALA A 29 3.22 2.74 -12.28
CA ALA A 29 2.15 2.65 -13.27
C ALA A 29 0.74 2.64 -12.66
N ALA A 30 0.60 2.28 -11.38
CA ALA A 30 -0.70 2.18 -10.72
C ALA A 30 -1.32 3.56 -10.42
N ASP A 31 -2.63 3.66 -10.58
CA ASP A 31 -3.43 4.81 -10.14
C ASP A 31 -3.95 4.63 -8.71
N LEU A 32 -4.12 3.40 -8.28
CA LEU A 32 -4.59 3.00 -6.95
C LEU A 32 -3.97 1.65 -6.58
N VAL A 33 -3.52 1.53 -5.35
CA VAL A 33 -2.94 0.30 -4.81
C VAL A 33 -3.85 -0.29 -3.73
N ILE A 34 -4.11 -1.58 -3.80
CA ILE A 34 -4.82 -2.32 -2.76
C ILE A 34 -3.80 -3.26 -2.11
N SER A 35 -3.62 -3.15 -0.81
CA SER A 35 -2.56 -3.89 -0.12
C SER A 35 -2.91 -4.20 1.33
N ARG A 36 -2.23 -5.18 1.88
CA ARG A 36 -2.07 -5.31 3.33
C ARG A 36 -1.19 -4.18 3.86
N ALA A 37 -1.24 -3.90 5.16
CA ALA A 37 -0.55 -2.76 5.76
C ALA A 37 0.79 -3.15 6.45
N GLY A 38 1.55 -4.03 5.81
CA GLY A 38 2.91 -4.34 6.24
C GLY A 38 3.86 -3.15 6.03
N ALA A 39 4.82 -2.96 6.93
CA ALA A 39 5.69 -1.80 6.95
C ALA A 39 6.46 -1.59 5.63
N ILE A 40 6.98 -2.66 5.03
CA ILE A 40 7.72 -2.60 3.75
C ILE A 40 6.79 -2.15 2.61
N ALA A 41 5.62 -2.76 2.49
CA ALA A 41 4.64 -2.40 1.46
C ALA A 41 4.21 -0.92 1.58
N LEU A 42 3.99 -0.43 2.80
CA LEU A 42 3.62 0.97 3.03
C LEU A 42 4.76 1.93 2.70
N ALA A 43 6.01 1.56 3.00
CA ALA A 43 7.17 2.35 2.62
C ALA A 43 7.27 2.50 1.09
N GLU A 44 7.12 1.41 0.35
CA GLU A 44 7.13 1.42 -1.12
C GLU A 44 5.97 2.26 -1.70
N ILE A 45 4.75 2.07 -1.19
CA ILE A 45 3.56 2.81 -1.61
C ILE A 45 3.73 4.32 -1.39
N THR A 46 4.24 4.72 -0.22
CA THR A 46 4.42 6.14 0.12
C THR A 46 5.56 6.79 -0.65
N VAL A 47 6.69 6.11 -0.82
CA VAL A 47 7.80 6.60 -1.66
C VAL A 47 7.36 6.82 -3.10
N CYS A 48 6.53 5.92 -3.65
CA CYS A 48 5.95 6.09 -4.98
C CYS A 48 4.77 7.10 -5.02
N GLY A 49 4.36 7.66 -3.89
CA GLY A 49 3.27 8.63 -3.81
C GLY A 49 1.93 8.07 -4.29
N LYS A 50 1.59 6.84 -3.93
CA LYS A 50 0.39 6.17 -4.45
C LYS A 50 -0.79 6.20 -3.50
N PRO A 51 -1.99 6.57 -3.99
CA PRO A 51 -3.22 6.37 -3.26
C PRO A 51 -3.43 4.89 -2.95
N SER A 52 -3.93 4.57 -1.78
CA SER A 52 -4.11 3.17 -1.40
C SER A 52 -5.40 2.86 -0.65
N LEU A 53 -5.89 1.63 -0.85
CA LEU A 53 -6.86 0.97 0.00
C LEU A 53 -6.09 -0.04 0.84
N LEU A 54 -6.09 0.12 2.14
CA LEU A 54 -5.33 -0.70 3.06
C LEU A 54 -6.24 -1.62 3.86
N ILE A 55 -5.95 -2.89 3.79
CA ILE A 55 -6.68 -3.96 4.48
C ILE A 55 -5.72 -4.61 5.47
N PRO A 56 -5.63 -4.08 6.71
CA PRO A 56 -4.72 -4.64 7.70
C PRO A 56 -5.08 -6.09 8.03
N SER A 57 -4.05 -6.94 8.18
CA SER A 57 -4.26 -8.31 8.62
C SER A 57 -4.61 -8.32 10.11
N PRO A 58 -5.68 -9.03 10.52
CA PRO A 58 -6.05 -9.14 11.93
C PRO A 58 -5.16 -10.09 12.72
N ASN A 59 -4.39 -10.94 12.03
CA ASN A 59 -3.61 -12.04 12.63
C ASN A 59 -2.15 -11.67 12.91
N VAL A 60 -1.84 -10.38 13.07
CA VAL A 60 -0.49 -9.92 13.40
C VAL A 60 -0.41 -9.44 14.84
N THR A 61 0.76 -9.65 15.47
CA THR A 61 1.01 -9.27 16.86
C THR A 61 0.77 -7.78 17.09
N ASN A 62 0.04 -7.42 18.16
CA ASN A 62 -0.21 -6.04 18.60
C ASN A 62 -0.88 -5.12 17.57
N ASP A 63 -1.66 -5.66 16.63
CA ASP A 63 -2.36 -4.87 15.60
C ASP A 63 -1.45 -3.89 14.81
N HIS A 64 -0.17 -4.24 14.63
CA HIS A 64 0.78 -3.36 13.94
C HIS A 64 0.29 -2.89 12.57
N GLN A 65 -0.30 -3.80 11.77
CA GLN A 65 -0.82 -3.43 10.46
C GLN A 65 -2.00 -2.46 10.56
N TYR A 66 -2.86 -2.61 11.56
CA TYR A 66 -3.96 -1.67 11.78
C TYR A 66 -3.44 -0.27 12.11
N HIS A 67 -2.49 -0.15 13.03
CA HIS A 67 -1.90 1.13 13.40
C HIS A 67 -1.17 1.80 12.22
N ASN A 68 -0.44 1.02 11.43
CA ASN A 68 0.22 1.50 10.23
C ASN A 68 -0.79 2.03 9.19
N ALA A 69 -1.84 1.25 8.90
CA ALA A 69 -2.90 1.67 7.97
C ALA A 69 -3.64 2.90 8.47
N LYS A 70 -3.91 2.96 9.78
CA LYS A 70 -4.58 4.10 10.41
C LYS A 70 -3.76 5.38 10.27
N ALA A 71 -2.46 5.33 10.48
CA ALA A 71 -1.59 6.50 10.33
C ALA A 71 -1.65 7.08 8.90
N LEU A 72 -1.63 6.23 7.87
CA LEU A 72 -1.77 6.67 6.49
C LEU A 72 -3.18 7.20 6.18
N SER A 73 -4.20 6.59 6.74
CA SER A 73 -5.60 7.01 6.58
C SER A 73 -5.84 8.37 7.24
N ASP A 74 -5.36 8.57 8.47
CA ASP A 74 -5.47 9.83 9.20
C ASP A 74 -4.73 10.98 8.47
N ALA A 75 -3.63 10.67 7.79
CA ALA A 75 -2.90 11.62 6.94
C ALA A 75 -3.56 11.87 5.58
N GLY A 76 -4.65 11.19 5.25
CA GLY A 76 -5.35 11.31 3.98
C GLY A 76 -4.70 10.60 2.79
N ALA A 77 -3.71 9.76 3.02
CA ALA A 77 -2.97 9.02 1.99
C ALA A 77 -3.64 7.70 1.60
N ALA A 78 -4.48 7.16 2.46
CA ALA A 78 -5.11 5.86 2.28
C ALA A 78 -6.56 5.85 2.75
N VAL A 79 -7.30 4.83 2.34
CA VAL A 79 -8.56 4.42 2.96
C VAL A 79 -8.29 3.11 3.68
N LEU A 80 -8.61 3.05 4.97
CA LEU A 80 -8.53 1.85 5.77
C LEU A 80 -9.85 1.09 5.69
N ILE A 81 -9.79 -0.19 5.33
CA ILE A 81 -10.92 -1.12 5.30
C ILE A 81 -10.57 -2.28 6.22
N ARG A 82 -11.43 -2.57 7.17
CA ARG A 82 -11.22 -3.74 8.06
C ARG A 82 -11.63 -5.02 7.35
N GLU A 83 -10.94 -6.11 7.61
CA GLU A 83 -11.25 -7.42 7.02
C GLU A 83 -12.68 -7.85 7.35
N ALA A 84 -13.17 -7.58 8.55
CA ALA A 84 -14.56 -7.84 8.94
C ALA A 84 -15.60 -7.10 8.07
N GLU A 85 -15.26 -5.94 7.51
CA GLU A 85 -16.13 -5.23 6.56
C GLU A 85 -16.22 -5.98 5.23
N LEU A 86 -15.12 -6.56 4.76
CA LEU A 86 -15.09 -7.36 3.53
C LEU A 86 -15.86 -8.68 3.68
N GLU A 87 -15.82 -9.28 4.87
CA GLU A 87 -16.56 -10.51 5.17
C GLU A 87 -18.08 -10.28 5.30
N SER A 88 -18.47 -9.10 5.77
CA SER A 88 -19.87 -8.75 5.97
C SER A 88 -20.62 -8.41 4.67
N GLU A 89 -19.89 -7.92 3.65
CA GLU A 89 -20.48 -7.49 2.39
C GLU A 89 -19.46 -7.66 1.24
N GLU A 90 -19.76 -8.54 0.29
CA GLU A 90 -18.87 -8.85 -0.85
C GLU A 90 -18.59 -7.63 -1.75
N SER A 91 -19.48 -6.64 -1.75
CA SER A 91 -19.38 -5.46 -2.63
C SER A 91 -18.53 -4.32 -2.05
N VAL A 92 -18.13 -4.37 -0.78
CA VAL A 92 -17.44 -3.27 -0.08
C VAL A 92 -16.18 -2.81 -0.82
N LEU A 93 -15.30 -3.74 -1.19
CA LEU A 93 -14.07 -3.41 -1.90
C LEU A 93 -14.36 -2.75 -3.26
N ALA A 94 -15.28 -3.33 -4.03
CA ALA A 94 -15.69 -2.79 -5.32
C ALA A 94 -16.29 -1.38 -5.18
N HIS A 95 -17.09 -1.15 -4.14
CA HIS A 95 -17.66 0.17 -3.83
C HIS A 95 -16.55 1.22 -3.63
N TYR A 96 -15.56 0.93 -2.78
CA TYR A 96 -14.46 1.86 -2.54
C TYR A 96 -13.61 2.12 -3.79
N VAL A 97 -13.31 1.07 -4.56
CA VAL A 97 -12.56 1.19 -5.82
C VAL A 97 -13.29 2.09 -6.81
N LEU A 98 -14.57 1.85 -7.05
CA LEU A 98 -15.38 2.65 -7.98
C LEU A 98 -15.54 4.10 -7.52
N LYS A 99 -15.74 4.30 -6.22
CA LYS A 99 -15.84 5.65 -5.63
C LYS A 99 -14.55 6.46 -5.85
N LEU A 100 -13.39 5.85 -5.66
CA LEU A 100 -12.10 6.50 -5.88
C LEU A 100 -11.79 6.66 -7.36
N LYS A 101 -12.00 5.63 -8.19
CA LYS A 101 -11.80 5.69 -9.64
C LYS A 101 -12.55 6.86 -10.29
N ASN A 102 -13.75 7.15 -9.82
CA ASN A 102 -14.61 8.23 -10.35
C ASN A 102 -14.29 9.60 -9.73
N ASN A 103 -13.33 9.69 -8.81
CA ASN A 103 -12.97 10.93 -8.12
C ASN A 103 -11.46 11.21 -8.25
N LYS A 104 -11.07 11.76 -9.40
CA LYS A 104 -9.66 12.10 -9.69
C LYS A 104 -9.07 13.11 -8.71
N GLU A 105 -9.86 14.06 -8.26
CA GLU A 105 -9.44 15.05 -7.29
C GLU A 105 -9.06 14.41 -5.95
N LYS A 106 -9.87 13.46 -5.49
CA LYS A 106 -9.56 12.68 -4.29
C LYS A 106 -8.32 11.83 -4.45
N LEU A 107 -8.15 11.15 -5.59
CA LEU A 107 -6.94 10.36 -5.89
C LEU A 107 -5.69 11.25 -5.88
N ASN A 108 -5.75 12.43 -6.50
CA ASN A 108 -4.64 13.38 -6.50
C ASN A 108 -4.29 13.87 -5.09
N ALA A 109 -5.27 14.19 -4.27
CA ALA A 109 -5.07 14.59 -2.89
C ALA A 109 -4.42 13.47 -2.06
N MET A 110 -4.87 12.23 -2.23
CA MET A 110 -4.28 11.05 -1.59
C MET A 110 -2.84 10.81 -2.04
N SER A 111 -2.56 10.96 -3.33
CA SER A 111 -1.21 10.83 -3.89
C SER A 111 -0.23 11.85 -3.27
N LEU A 112 -0.63 13.10 -3.17
CA LEU A 112 0.18 14.14 -2.53
C LEU A 112 0.40 13.86 -1.04
N ALA A 113 -0.63 13.38 -0.34
CA ALA A 113 -0.50 13.01 1.06
C ALA A 113 0.46 11.82 1.25
N ALA A 114 0.37 10.80 0.39
CA ALA A 114 1.27 9.66 0.40
C ALA A 114 2.72 10.08 0.15
N ALA A 115 2.97 10.92 -0.85
CA ALA A 115 4.30 11.42 -1.18
C ALA A 115 4.94 12.21 -0.03
N ARG A 116 4.16 12.95 0.75
CA ARG A 116 4.66 13.67 1.94
C ARG A 116 5.10 12.74 3.07
N LEU A 117 4.53 11.53 3.15
CA LEU A 117 4.90 10.52 4.13
C LEU A 117 6.06 9.64 3.65
N GLY A 118 6.29 9.59 2.34
CA GLY A 118 7.35 8.80 1.74
C GLY A 118 8.73 9.32 2.11
N ARG A 119 9.62 8.43 2.50
CA ARG A 119 11.01 8.74 2.83
C ARG A 119 11.94 7.97 1.90
N ALA A 120 12.11 8.50 0.69
CA ALA A 120 13.03 7.93 -0.30
C ALA A 120 14.48 7.93 0.20
N ASP A 121 14.81 8.86 1.08
CA ASP A 121 16.12 9.04 1.71
C ASP A 121 16.32 8.26 3.01
N ALA A 122 15.35 7.44 3.42
CA ALA A 122 15.42 6.72 4.70
C ALA A 122 16.63 5.80 4.80
N ALA A 123 17.02 5.14 3.71
CA ALA A 123 18.20 4.29 3.66
C ALA A 123 19.49 5.10 3.85
N ASP A 124 19.59 6.26 3.21
CA ASP A 124 20.76 7.16 3.33
C ASP A 124 20.87 7.71 4.74
N ILE A 125 19.74 8.14 5.33
CA ILE A 125 19.70 8.62 6.72
C ILE A 125 20.14 7.52 7.71
N ILE A 126 19.66 6.30 7.53
CA ILE A 126 20.08 5.16 8.37
C ILE A 126 21.55 4.87 8.18
N TYR A 127 22.05 4.86 6.94
CA TYR A 127 23.44 4.65 6.64
C TYR A 127 24.33 5.70 7.30
N ASP A 128 24.00 6.97 7.16
CA ASP A 128 24.76 8.08 7.72
C ASP A 128 24.77 8.05 9.26
N ASN A 129 23.67 7.70 9.90
CA ASN A 129 23.59 7.63 11.36
C ASN A 129 24.25 6.39 11.95
N LEU A 130 24.23 5.25 11.24
CA LEU A 130 24.84 4.00 11.73
C LEU A 130 26.31 3.86 11.34
N ALA A 131 26.69 4.27 10.13
CA ALA A 131 28.06 4.08 9.63
C ALA A 131 29.06 5.03 10.27
N LEU A 132 28.69 6.28 10.49
CA LEU A 132 29.60 7.28 11.07
C LEU A 132 29.95 6.97 12.54
N ASP A 133 28.97 6.56 13.34
CA ASP A 133 29.20 6.27 14.76
C ASP A 133 29.95 4.95 15.01
N ALA A 134 29.85 3.99 14.11
CA ALA A 134 30.52 2.69 14.23
C ALA A 134 31.98 2.72 13.73
N ILE A 135 32.29 3.56 12.75
CA ILE A 135 33.62 3.62 12.10
C ILE A 135 34.54 4.61 12.82
N ILE A 136 34.02 5.62 13.48
CA ILE A 136 34.83 6.66 14.17
C ILE A 136 35.29 6.22 15.57
N LYS A 137 34.79 5.10 16.10
CA LYS A 137 35.17 4.57 17.43
C LYS A 137 36.28 3.52 17.40
N GLU A 138 36.85 3.20 16.25
CA GLU A 138 38.08 2.42 16.09
C GLU A 138 39.25 3.32 15.72
#